data_31f5bfcfc511d9e382617d393f9060e6
#
_entry.id   31f5bfcfc511d9e382617d393f9060e6
#
_cell.length_a   1.000
_cell.length_b   1.000
_cell.length_c   1.000
_cell.angle_alpha   90.00
_cell.angle_beta   90.00
_cell.angle_gamma   90.00
#
_symmetry.space_group_name_H-M   'P 1'
#
loop_
_entity.id
_entity.type
_entity.pdbx_description
1 polymer ?
#
loop_
_entity_poly.entity_id
_entity_poly.type
_entity_poly.pdbx_seq_one_letter_code
_entity_poly.pdbx_strand_id
1 'polypeptide(L)'
;MAQALTLEDAQIKRLKRYLKTRKHSVRDCTIFAFAFNTGLRAKELAALCVGDVYDSQMTVRELFTLQRHQTKGARTRTVFINQSLKNTLDQYKVHLINSEPSMPLFTSQKGGHFSANTMCQLFLNVFSDCGLKGASSHTPRRTFITRLANKGIGVRVLAELAGHSSIAVTQRYIDVNDTQLAQAVELI
;
A
#
# COMPACT_ATOMS: atom_id res chain seq x y z
N MET A 1 -17.10 -14.79 -0.22
CA MET A 1 -15.86 -14.48 -0.96
C MET A 1 -14.68 -14.86 -0.08
N ALA A 2 -13.72 -15.63 -0.62
CA ALA A 2 -12.50 -15.98 0.12
C ALA A 2 -11.73 -14.71 0.51
N GLN A 3 -11.18 -14.69 1.73
CA GLN A 3 -10.37 -13.57 2.21
C GLN A 3 -9.04 -13.53 1.43
N ALA A 4 -8.56 -12.33 1.08
CA ALA A 4 -7.26 -12.17 0.43
C ALA A 4 -6.13 -12.71 1.34
N LEU A 5 -5.09 -13.30 0.74
CA LEU A 5 -3.94 -13.83 1.46
C LEU A 5 -3.18 -12.72 2.20
N THR A 6 -2.65 -13.03 3.40
CA THR A 6 -1.63 -12.22 4.08
C THR A 6 -0.25 -12.79 3.76
N LEU A 7 0.72 -11.93 3.43
CA LEU A 7 2.07 -12.39 3.10
C LEU A 7 3.01 -12.33 4.31
N GLU A 8 3.77 -13.39 4.48
CA GLU A 8 4.86 -13.49 5.44
C GLU A 8 6.16 -12.86 4.91
N ASP A 9 7.15 -12.64 5.79
CA ASP A 9 8.41 -11.98 5.44
C ASP A 9 9.21 -12.69 4.35
N ALA A 10 9.22 -14.02 4.35
CA ALA A 10 9.87 -14.81 3.31
C ALA A 10 9.24 -14.60 1.93
N GLN A 11 7.90 -14.54 1.89
CA GLN A 11 7.13 -14.28 0.66
C GLN A 11 7.37 -12.85 0.15
N ILE A 12 7.41 -11.86 1.05
CA ILE A 12 7.72 -10.47 0.70
C ILE A 12 9.15 -10.32 0.19
N LYS A 13 10.13 -11.01 0.79
CA LYS A 13 11.52 -11.04 0.31
C LYS A 13 11.60 -11.64 -1.11
N ARG A 14 10.88 -12.73 -1.38
CA ARG A 14 10.78 -13.34 -2.72
C ARG A 14 10.17 -12.37 -3.72
N LEU A 15 9.05 -11.74 -3.37
CA LEU A 15 8.37 -10.74 -4.18
C LEU A 15 9.30 -9.58 -4.54
N LYS A 16 10.01 -9.01 -3.56
CA LYS A 16 10.96 -7.91 -3.78
C LYS A 16 12.09 -8.31 -4.73
N ARG A 17 12.61 -9.54 -4.64
CA ARG A 17 13.63 -10.04 -5.58
C ARG A 17 13.08 -10.12 -7.00
N TYR A 18 11.89 -10.69 -7.16
CA TYR A 18 11.24 -10.78 -8.47
C TYR A 18 10.97 -9.40 -9.09
N LEU A 19 10.43 -8.45 -8.31
CA LEU A 19 10.15 -7.10 -8.81
C LEU A 19 11.38 -6.42 -9.42
N LYS A 20 12.59 -6.67 -8.87
CA LYS A 20 13.84 -6.12 -9.40
C LYS A 20 14.23 -6.65 -10.78
N THR A 21 13.72 -7.81 -11.21
CA THR A 21 14.00 -8.39 -12.52
C THR A 21 13.05 -7.92 -13.62
N ARG A 22 12.01 -7.15 -13.26
CA ARG A 22 11.00 -6.69 -14.22
C ARG A 22 11.48 -5.51 -15.06
N LYS A 23 10.94 -5.35 -16.27
CA LYS A 23 11.24 -4.24 -17.20
C LYS A 23 11.03 -2.86 -16.55
N HIS A 24 9.98 -2.72 -15.73
CA HIS A 24 9.65 -1.47 -15.02
C HIS A 24 9.94 -1.61 -13.51
N SER A 25 11.09 -2.21 -13.18
CA SER A 25 11.43 -2.63 -11.81
C SER A 25 11.32 -1.49 -10.79
N VAL A 26 11.84 -0.31 -11.09
CA VAL A 26 11.85 0.83 -10.15
C VAL A 26 10.42 1.26 -9.82
N ARG A 27 9.59 1.48 -10.84
CA ARG A 27 8.17 1.83 -10.69
C ARG A 27 7.41 0.75 -9.92
N ASP A 28 7.55 -0.51 -10.36
CA ASP A 28 6.80 -1.63 -9.78
C ASP A 28 7.24 -1.88 -8.32
N CYS A 29 8.55 -1.79 -8.00
CA CYS A 29 9.04 -1.85 -6.62
C CYS A 29 8.42 -0.73 -5.77
N THR A 30 8.32 0.50 -6.29
CA THR A 30 7.75 1.63 -5.56
C THR A 30 6.24 1.47 -5.35
N ILE A 31 5.48 1.01 -6.37
CA ILE A 31 4.04 0.69 -6.22
C ILE A 31 3.82 -0.32 -5.10
N PHE A 32 4.59 -1.42 -5.08
CA PHE A 32 4.45 -2.46 -4.06
C PHE A 32 4.91 -1.98 -2.69
N ALA A 33 6.01 -1.21 -2.60
CA ALA A 33 6.43 -0.58 -1.35
C ALA A 33 5.33 0.34 -0.81
N PHE A 34 4.72 1.17 -1.66
CA PHE A 34 3.61 2.03 -1.29
C PHE A 34 2.43 1.23 -0.75
N ALA A 35 1.99 0.20 -1.49
CA ALA A 35 0.87 -0.65 -1.11
C ALA A 35 1.06 -1.34 0.26
N PHE A 36 2.25 -1.89 0.52
CA PHE A 36 2.55 -2.59 1.78
C PHE A 36 2.78 -1.66 2.97
N ASN A 37 3.22 -0.41 2.75
CA ASN A 37 3.47 0.55 3.84
C ASN A 37 2.27 1.43 4.20
N THR A 38 1.27 1.54 3.32
CA THR A 38 0.12 2.43 3.53
C THR A 38 -1.23 1.72 3.51
N GLY A 39 -1.26 0.49 3.00
CA GLY A 39 -2.49 -0.26 2.82
C GLY A 39 -3.47 0.37 1.82
N LEU A 40 -3.00 1.22 0.89
CA LEU A 40 -3.84 1.81 -0.15
C LEU A 40 -4.46 0.76 -1.06
N ARG A 41 -5.68 1.03 -1.53
CA ARG A 41 -6.34 0.20 -2.54
C ARG A 41 -5.73 0.44 -3.92
N ALA A 42 -5.82 -0.54 -4.81
CA ALA A 42 -5.31 -0.39 -6.18
C ALA A 42 -5.87 0.85 -6.91
N LYS A 43 -7.15 1.18 -6.72
CA LYS A 43 -7.76 2.41 -7.25
C LYS A 43 -7.11 3.67 -6.69
N GLU A 44 -6.83 3.69 -5.38
CA GLU A 44 -6.20 4.82 -4.68
C GLU A 44 -4.77 5.03 -5.19
N LEU A 45 -3.99 3.94 -5.30
CA LEU A 45 -2.64 3.97 -5.88
C LEU A 45 -2.61 4.43 -7.33
N ALA A 46 -3.58 3.98 -8.15
CA ALA A 46 -3.69 4.36 -9.56
C ALA A 46 -3.99 5.85 -9.74
N ALA A 47 -4.64 6.48 -8.77
CA ALA A 47 -5.08 7.87 -8.82
C ALA A 47 -4.08 8.87 -8.19
N LEU A 48 -2.95 8.39 -7.64
CA LEU A 48 -1.95 9.27 -7.05
C LEU A 48 -1.27 10.15 -8.11
N CYS A 49 -1.14 11.43 -7.77
CA CYS A 49 -0.36 12.41 -8.51
C CYS A 49 0.96 12.71 -7.81
N VAL A 50 1.92 13.28 -8.54
CA VAL A 50 3.23 13.68 -8.00
C VAL A 50 3.04 14.64 -6.82
N GLY A 51 2.20 15.65 -6.95
CA GLY A 51 1.94 16.66 -5.91
C GLY A 51 1.21 16.14 -4.67
N ASP A 52 0.62 14.94 -4.70
CA ASP A 52 0.10 14.29 -3.49
C ASP A 52 1.25 13.91 -2.55
N VAL A 53 2.37 13.44 -3.11
CA VAL A 53 3.46 12.79 -2.38
C VAL A 53 4.68 13.70 -2.19
N TYR A 54 4.93 14.58 -3.16
CA TYR A 54 6.06 15.51 -3.12
C TYR A 54 5.57 16.95 -3.01
N ASP A 55 6.36 17.78 -2.35
CA ASP A 55 6.15 19.22 -2.33
C ASP A 55 6.77 19.92 -3.58
N SER A 56 6.73 21.24 -3.61
CA SER A 56 7.29 22.05 -4.71
C SER A 56 8.80 21.93 -4.88
N GLN A 57 9.51 21.44 -3.87
CA GLN A 57 10.96 21.22 -3.89
C GLN A 57 11.31 19.74 -4.14
N MET A 58 10.33 18.92 -4.54
CA MET A 58 10.47 17.47 -4.69
C MET A 58 10.97 16.77 -3.40
N THR A 59 10.58 17.31 -2.24
CA THR A 59 10.76 16.65 -0.94
C THR A 59 9.55 15.77 -0.65
N VAL A 60 9.80 14.55 -0.17
CA VAL A 60 8.72 13.61 0.19
C VAL A 60 7.99 14.13 1.41
N ARG A 61 6.66 14.28 1.31
CA ARG A 61 5.79 14.68 2.43
C ARG A 61 5.76 13.59 3.50
N GLU A 62 5.54 13.97 4.75
CA GLU A 62 5.33 13.01 5.85
C GLU A 62 3.93 12.39 5.81
N LEU A 63 2.97 13.16 5.30
CA LEU A 63 1.59 12.73 5.10
C LEU A 63 0.95 13.49 3.93
N PHE A 64 -0.13 12.93 3.39
CA PHE A 64 -0.97 13.61 2.39
C PHE A 64 -2.42 13.15 2.53
N THR A 65 -3.35 13.90 1.94
CA THR A 65 -4.77 13.59 1.99
C THR A 65 -5.27 13.16 0.62
N LEU A 66 -5.75 11.93 0.53
CA LEU A 66 -6.50 11.47 -0.65
C LEU A 66 -7.80 12.26 -0.77
N GLN A 67 -8.01 12.81 -1.94
CA GLN A 67 -9.22 13.55 -2.26
C GLN A 67 -10.40 12.60 -2.54
N ARG A 68 -11.62 13.13 -2.46
CA ARG A 68 -12.85 12.32 -2.62
C ARG A 68 -12.89 11.51 -3.93
N HIS A 69 -12.40 12.08 -5.04
CA HIS A 69 -12.39 11.40 -6.34
C HIS A 69 -11.37 10.25 -6.40
N GLN A 70 -10.31 10.28 -5.58
CA GLN A 70 -9.28 9.23 -5.50
C GLN A 70 -9.74 8.03 -4.68
N THR A 71 -10.72 8.18 -3.79
CA THR A 71 -11.15 7.15 -2.85
C THR A 71 -12.38 6.37 -3.33
N LYS A 72 -12.60 5.18 -2.75
CA LYS A 72 -13.86 4.46 -2.86
C LYS A 72 -14.82 4.99 -1.78
N GLY A 73 -15.98 5.52 -2.19
CA GLY A 73 -17.00 6.04 -1.26
C GLY A 73 -16.88 7.54 -0.98
N ALA A 74 -16.12 8.29 -1.82
CA ALA A 74 -16.05 9.75 -1.82
C ALA A 74 -15.75 10.39 -0.45
N ARG A 75 -14.90 9.76 0.37
CA ARG A 75 -14.42 10.29 1.65
C ARG A 75 -12.95 10.66 1.53
N THR A 76 -12.54 11.76 2.11
CA THR A 76 -11.11 12.09 2.26
C THR A 76 -10.45 11.12 3.23
N ARG A 77 -9.15 10.88 3.05
CA ARG A 77 -8.35 10.01 3.92
C ARG A 77 -6.92 10.51 4.00
N THR A 78 -6.42 10.68 5.20
CA THR A 78 -5.00 10.97 5.43
C THR A 78 -4.16 9.70 5.33
N VAL A 79 -3.06 9.79 4.61
CA VAL A 79 -2.07 8.72 4.43
C VAL A 79 -0.75 9.18 5.03
N PHE A 80 -0.20 8.38 5.92
CA PHE A 80 1.09 8.64 6.56
C PHE A 80 2.21 7.88 5.83
N ILE A 81 3.33 8.53 5.63
CA ILE A 81 4.52 7.97 4.96
C ILE A 81 5.56 7.65 6.04
N ASN A 82 5.85 6.36 6.21
CA ASN A 82 6.89 5.93 7.14
C ASN A 82 8.28 6.07 6.51
N GLN A 83 9.34 6.00 7.33
CA GLN A 83 10.73 6.19 6.89
C GLN A 83 11.15 5.20 5.78
N SER A 84 10.68 3.95 5.83
CA SER A 84 10.98 2.96 4.79
C SER A 84 10.41 3.34 3.42
N LEU A 85 9.17 3.84 3.40
CA LEU A 85 8.55 4.33 2.18
C LEU A 85 9.19 5.63 1.71
N LYS A 86 9.51 6.55 2.63
CA LYS A 86 10.22 7.80 2.33
C LYS A 86 11.52 7.53 1.60
N ASN A 87 12.35 6.64 2.10
CA ASN A 87 13.61 6.26 1.44
C ASN A 87 13.39 5.69 0.03
N THR A 88 12.33 4.89 -0.17
CA THR A 88 11.98 4.36 -1.50
C THR A 88 11.54 5.47 -2.45
N LEU A 89 10.77 6.44 -1.95
CA LEU A 89 10.29 7.58 -2.74
C LEU A 89 11.42 8.55 -3.06
N ASP A 90 12.37 8.77 -2.15
CA ASP A 90 13.56 9.58 -2.41
C ASP A 90 14.41 9.00 -3.54
N GLN A 91 14.47 7.66 -3.67
CA GLN A 91 15.11 7.01 -4.81
C GLN A 91 14.26 7.10 -6.09
N TYR A 92 12.93 7.08 -5.96
CA TYR A 92 12.01 7.11 -7.09
C TYR A 92 11.94 8.49 -7.76
N LYS A 93 12.15 9.58 -7.02
CA LYS A 93 11.99 10.97 -7.52
C LYS A 93 12.85 11.28 -8.75
N VAL A 94 13.99 10.62 -8.95
CA VAL A 94 14.84 10.82 -10.12
C VAL A 94 14.13 10.46 -11.44
N HIS A 95 13.12 9.59 -11.37
CA HIS A 95 12.28 9.21 -12.50
C HIS A 95 11.11 10.19 -12.77
N LEU A 96 10.97 11.20 -11.91
CA LEU A 96 9.91 12.22 -11.96
C LEU A 96 10.47 13.61 -12.33
N ILE A 97 11.71 13.68 -12.79
CA ILE A 97 12.34 14.94 -13.21
C ILE A 97 11.47 15.57 -14.31
N ASN A 98 11.16 16.87 -14.14
CA ASN A 98 10.26 17.65 -14.98
C ASN A 98 8.78 17.21 -14.95
N SER A 99 8.35 16.44 -13.95
CA SER A 99 6.95 16.10 -13.79
C SER A 99 6.18 17.23 -13.09
N GLU A 100 5.06 17.62 -13.69
CA GLU A 100 4.13 18.56 -13.07
C GLU A 100 3.42 17.89 -11.86
N PRO A 101 3.02 18.65 -10.82
CA PRO A 101 2.32 18.11 -9.66
C PRO A 101 1.04 17.33 -10.00
N SER A 102 0.37 17.68 -11.09
CA SER A 102 -0.85 17.02 -11.57
C SER A 102 -0.61 15.73 -12.34
N MET A 103 0.65 15.44 -12.71
CA MET A 103 0.99 14.21 -13.43
C MET A 103 0.87 12.98 -12.53
N PRO A 104 0.57 11.79 -13.13
CA PRO A 104 0.49 10.56 -12.35
C PRO A 104 1.80 10.24 -11.65
N LEU A 105 1.73 9.88 -10.36
CA LEU A 105 2.89 9.39 -9.61
C LEU A 105 3.45 8.11 -10.26
N PHE A 106 2.57 7.24 -10.75
CA PHE A 106 2.92 6.01 -11.44
C PHE A 106 2.36 6.03 -12.86
N THR A 107 3.26 6.19 -13.82
CA THR A 107 2.88 6.20 -15.23
C THR A 107 2.65 4.79 -15.76
N SER A 108 1.52 4.58 -16.43
CA SER A 108 1.20 3.33 -17.14
C SER A 108 2.06 3.17 -18.39
N GLN A 109 2.05 1.99 -19.02
CA GLN A 109 2.77 1.77 -20.28
C GLN A 109 2.23 2.64 -21.45
N LYS A 110 1.02 3.18 -21.31
CA LYS A 110 0.39 4.07 -22.30
C LYS A 110 0.67 5.56 -22.07
N GLY A 111 1.53 5.88 -21.07
CA GLY A 111 1.96 7.25 -20.79
C GLY A 111 1.07 8.07 -19.86
N GLY A 112 -0.05 7.51 -19.36
CA GLY A 112 -0.97 8.21 -18.46
C GLY A 112 -1.15 7.45 -17.12
N HIS A 113 -2.17 7.85 -16.36
CA HIS A 113 -2.57 7.14 -15.15
C HIS A 113 -2.85 5.65 -15.40
N PHE A 114 -2.57 4.82 -14.42
CA PHE A 114 -3.17 3.49 -14.38
C PHE A 114 -4.68 3.62 -14.23
N SER A 115 -5.46 2.79 -14.92
CA SER A 115 -6.83 2.54 -14.48
C SER A 115 -6.82 1.66 -13.23
N ALA A 116 -7.90 1.69 -12.43
CA ALA A 116 -8.04 0.80 -11.29
C ALA A 116 -7.88 -0.68 -11.69
N ASN A 117 -8.42 -1.04 -12.85
CA ASN A 117 -8.34 -2.42 -13.37
C ASN A 117 -6.92 -2.80 -13.77
N THR A 118 -6.19 -1.94 -14.51
CA THR A 118 -4.78 -2.18 -14.87
C THR A 118 -3.87 -2.26 -13.65
N MET A 119 -4.13 -1.47 -12.62
CA MET A 119 -3.39 -1.57 -11.36
C MET A 119 -3.68 -2.91 -10.64
N CYS A 120 -4.95 -3.34 -10.59
CA CYS A 120 -5.30 -4.66 -10.06
C CYS A 120 -4.62 -5.78 -10.85
N GLN A 121 -4.61 -5.69 -12.18
CA GLN A 121 -3.98 -6.68 -13.04
C GLN A 121 -2.46 -6.75 -12.84
N LEU A 122 -1.79 -5.61 -12.60
CA LEU A 122 -0.37 -5.59 -12.24
C LEU A 122 -0.11 -6.41 -10.97
N PHE A 123 -0.91 -6.22 -9.92
CA PHE A 123 -0.79 -7.00 -8.68
C PHE A 123 -1.00 -8.50 -8.94
N LEU A 124 -2.06 -8.87 -9.66
CA LEU A 124 -2.38 -10.26 -9.96
C LEU A 124 -1.25 -10.96 -10.74
N ASN A 125 -0.75 -10.32 -11.81
CA ASN A 125 0.32 -10.86 -12.62
C ASN A 125 1.59 -11.06 -11.79
N VAL A 126 2.01 -10.05 -11.03
CA VAL A 126 3.21 -10.13 -10.19
C VAL A 126 3.08 -11.22 -9.13
N PHE A 127 1.94 -11.36 -8.48
CA PHE A 127 1.73 -12.43 -7.49
C PHE A 127 1.71 -13.81 -8.13
N SER A 128 1.07 -13.95 -9.29
CA SER A 128 1.07 -15.20 -10.07
C SER A 128 2.48 -15.62 -10.46
N ASP A 129 3.27 -14.70 -11.03
CA ASP A 129 4.65 -14.94 -11.45
C ASP A 129 5.56 -15.30 -10.26
N CYS A 130 5.26 -14.77 -9.07
CA CYS A 130 5.92 -15.15 -7.82
C CYS A 130 5.42 -16.47 -7.24
N GLY A 131 4.45 -17.16 -7.86
CA GLY A 131 3.84 -18.36 -7.31
C GLY A 131 3.07 -18.15 -6.01
N LEU A 132 2.56 -16.93 -5.79
CA LEU A 132 1.76 -16.57 -4.60
C LEU A 132 0.27 -16.82 -4.88
N LYS A 133 -0.10 -18.11 -4.97
CA LYS A 133 -1.49 -18.53 -5.22
C LYS A 133 -2.43 -17.95 -4.15
N GLY A 134 -3.59 -17.43 -4.58
CA GLY A 134 -4.60 -16.81 -3.70
C GLY A 134 -4.31 -15.35 -3.32
N ALA A 135 -3.15 -14.79 -3.69
CA ALA A 135 -2.88 -13.37 -3.53
C ALA A 135 -3.64 -12.53 -4.57
N SER A 136 -4.07 -11.34 -4.18
CA SER A 136 -4.84 -10.41 -5.00
C SER A 136 -4.39 -8.96 -4.75
N SER A 137 -4.98 -8.00 -5.46
CA SER A 137 -4.73 -6.58 -5.23
C SER A 137 -5.07 -6.10 -3.80
N HIS A 138 -5.81 -6.88 -3.04
CA HIS A 138 -6.10 -6.63 -1.62
C HIS A 138 -5.06 -7.21 -0.65
N THR A 139 -4.19 -8.09 -1.12
CA THR A 139 -3.15 -8.75 -0.30
C THR A 139 -2.21 -7.76 0.41
N PRO A 140 -1.68 -6.70 -0.25
CA PRO A 140 -0.82 -5.74 0.45
C PRO A 140 -1.54 -5.03 1.60
N ARG A 141 -2.77 -4.62 1.36
CA ARG A 141 -3.60 -3.96 2.37
C ARG A 141 -3.92 -4.87 3.54
N ARG A 142 -4.28 -6.13 3.27
CA ARG A 142 -4.51 -7.11 4.33
C ARG A 142 -3.23 -7.32 5.14
N THR A 143 -2.10 -7.52 4.48
CA THR A 143 -0.80 -7.68 5.14
C THR A 143 -0.45 -6.47 6.03
N PHE A 144 -0.68 -5.24 5.54
CA PHE A 144 -0.47 -4.01 6.32
C PHE A 144 -1.30 -4.00 7.61
N ILE A 145 -2.61 -4.25 7.50
CA ILE A 145 -3.53 -4.22 8.65
C ILE A 145 -3.17 -5.33 9.65
N THR A 146 -2.99 -6.58 9.19
CA THR A 146 -2.69 -7.73 10.04
C THR A 146 -1.35 -7.54 10.77
N ARG A 147 -0.31 -7.01 10.10
CA ARG A 147 0.98 -6.74 10.73
C ARG A 147 0.90 -5.69 11.84
N LEU A 148 0.11 -4.64 11.64
CA LEU A 148 -0.11 -3.64 12.68
C LEU A 148 -0.96 -4.19 13.83
N ALA A 149 -1.98 -5.01 13.53
CA ALA A 149 -2.77 -5.70 14.54
C ALA A 149 -1.89 -6.60 15.42
N ASN A 150 -1.00 -7.38 14.80
CA ASN A 150 -0.05 -8.25 15.51
C ASN A 150 0.97 -7.49 16.36
N LYS A 151 1.13 -6.19 16.13
CA LYS A 151 1.93 -5.28 16.98
C LYS A 151 1.11 -4.61 18.09
N GLY A 152 -0.13 -5.03 18.32
CA GLY A 152 -0.99 -4.50 19.37
C GLY A 152 -1.66 -3.16 19.05
N ILE A 153 -1.64 -2.72 17.79
CA ILE A 153 -2.31 -1.46 17.41
C ILE A 153 -3.83 -1.65 17.48
N GLY A 154 -4.48 -0.78 18.26
CA GLY A 154 -5.91 -0.85 18.50
C GLY A 154 -6.76 -0.74 17.23
N VAL A 155 -7.90 -1.45 17.20
CA VAL A 155 -8.78 -1.60 16.02
C VAL A 155 -9.27 -0.27 15.44
N ARG A 156 -9.50 0.76 16.29
CA ARG A 156 -9.93 2.10 15.86
C ARG A 156 -8.85 2.78 15.04
N VAL A 157 -7.59 2.72 15.49
CA VAL A 157 -6.44 3.27 14.75
C VAL A 157 -6.24 2.54 13.43
N LEU A 158 -6.37 1.21 13.43
CA LEU A 158 -6.29 0.40 12.22
C LEU A 158 -7.40 0.75 11.22
N ALA A 159 -8.63 0.97 11.70
CA ALA A 159 -9.75 1.37 10.85
C ALA A 159 -9.49 2.72 10.18
N GLU A 160 -8.98 3.69 10.93
CA GLU A 160 -8.63 5.02 10.42
C GLU A 160 -7.50 4.93 9.39
N LEU A 161 -6.39 4.28 9.73
CA LEU A 161 -5.27 4.06 8.82
C LEU A 161 -5.68 3.33 7.53
N ALA A 162 -6.60 2.39 7.63
CA ALA A 162 -7.14 1.69 6.48
C ALA A 162 -8.20 2.50 5.71
N GLY A 163 -8.81 3.53 6.29
CA GLY A 163 -9.96 4.22 5.73
C GLY A 163 -11.16 3.28 5.60
N HIS A 164 -11.47 2.52 6.67
CA HIS A 164 -12.67 1.72 6.78
C HIS A 164 -13.79 2.58 7.36
N SER A 165 -14.98 2.49 6.77
CA SER A 165 -16.18 3.20 7.27
C SER A 165 -16.78 2.57 8.53
N SER A 166 -16.37 1.35 8.86
CA SER A 166 -16.83 0.60 10.02
C SER A 166 -15.70 -0.20 10.63
N ILE A 167 -15.63 -0.21 11.96
CA ILE A 167 -14.68 -1.02 12.75
C ILE A 167 -14.89 -2.52 12.47
N ALA A 168 -16.13 -2.98 12.26
CA ALA A 168 -16.45 -4.35 11.94
C ALA A 168 -15.71 -4.88 10.67
N VAL A 169 -15.42 -3.98 9.71
CA VAL A 169 -14.60 -4.35 8.54
C VAL A 169 -13.16 -4.62 8.97
N THR A 170 -12.62 -3.86 9.91
CA THR A 170 -11.24 -4.01 10.41
C THR A 170 -11.10 -5.25 11.28
N GLN A 171 -12.09 -5.56 12.11
CA GLN A 171 -12.09 -6.74 12.99
C GLN A 171 -11.88 -8.06 12.22
N ARG A 172 -12.32 -8.14 10.96
CA ARG A 172 -12.08 -9.30 10.09
C ARG A 172 -10.61 -9.57 9.75
N TYR A 173 -9.73 -8.65 10.07
CA TYR A 173 -8.27 -8.75 9.83
C TYR A 173 -7.50 -8.99 11.12
N ILE A 174 -8.18 -9.06 12.28
CA ILE A 174 -7.58 -9.19 13.60
C ILE A 174 -7.94 -10.59 14.11
N ASP A 175 -6.97 -11.48 14.06
CA ASP A 175 -7.06 -12.79 14.70
C ASP A 175 -6.35 -12.66 16.06
N VAL A 176 -7.06 -12.92 17.15
CA VAL A 176 -6.50 -12.97 18.50
C VAL A 176 -5.87 -14.34 18.70
N ASN A 177 -4.62 -14.38 19.16
CA ASN A 177 -3.94 -15.62 19.49
C ASN A 177 -3.40 -15.58 20.93
N ASP A 178 -3.10 -16.76 21.48
CA ASP A 178 -2.66 -16.91 22.88
C ASP A 178 -1.40 -16.11 23.20
N THR A 179 -0.49 -15.96 22.24
CA THR A 179 0.73 -15.14 22.41
C THR A 179 0.39 -13.67 22.64
N GLN A 180 -0.59 -13.14 21.89
CA GLN A 180 -1.05 -11.75 22.07
C GLN A 180 -1.76 -11.56 23.43
N LEU A 181 -2.53 -12.56 23.86
CA LEU A 181 -3.20 -12.52 25.17
C LEU A 181 -2.17 -12.54 26.31
N ALA A 182 -1.18 -13.43 26.24
CA ALA A 182 -0.10 -13.49 27.22
C ALA A 182 0.69 -12.16 27.27
N GLN A 183 1.10 -11.62 26.13
CA GLN A 183 1.79 -10.34 26.05
C GLN A 183 0.97 -9.18 26.61
N ALA A 184 -0.34 -9.17 26.39
CA ALA A 184 -1.21 -8.11 26.91
C ALA A 184 -1.29 -8.12 28.45
N VAL A 185 -1.28 -9.30 29.06
CA VAL A 185 -1.30 -9.44 30.54
C VAL A 185 0.02 -8.98 31.16
N GLU A 186 1.14 -9.17 30.48
CA GLU A 186 2.47 -8.72 30.94
C GLU A 186 2.65 -7.19 30.94
N LEU A 187 1.69 -6.43 30.40
CA LEU A 187 1.73 -4.96 30.39
C LEU A 187 1.19 -4.32 31.69
N ILE A 188 0.65 -5.12 32.62
CA ILE A 188 0.11 -4.68 33.91
C ILE A 188 1.12 -4.94 34.98
#